data_63439f381ad7a43ccb0fc996330eab9c
#
_entry.id   63439f381ad7a43ccb0fc996330eab9c
#
_cell.length_a   1.000
_cell.length_b   1.000
_cell.length_c   1.000
_cell.angle_alpha   90.00
_cell.angle_beta   90.00
_cell.angle_gamma   90.00
#
_symmetry.space_group_name_H-M   'P 1'
#
loop_
_entity.id
_entity.type
_entity.pdbx_description
1 polymer ?
#
loop_
_entity_poly.entity_id
_entity_poly.type
_entity_poly.pdbx_seq_one_letter_code
_entity_poly.pdbx_strand_id
1 'polypeptide(L)'
;DIITAGHEGDRPYYTNSSHLPVDYTTDIFDALDIQDELQTLYTSGTVFHAFLGEKLPDWRAAADLVRTIAENYRLPYYTMSPTYSICREHGYLTGEQKVCPRCGKVTEVYSRITGYYRPVQNWNDGKLQEYQNRTEYRMGNSVSRISRIGGVRQAEQIAPYVGKSSTYLFTTKTCPNCSLAKKYLQNVDYTVIDAEENMDLAVKYGVRQAPTLVIVAGQSQQKYVNVSNIRKYAELLRQNKVV
;
A
#
# COMPACT_ATOMS: atom_id res chain seq x y z
N ASP A 1 -31.05 10.19 -1.47
CA ASP A 1 -31.12 9.00 -0.60
C ASP A 1 -29.74 8.66 -0.09
N ILE A 2 -29.64 8.30 1.19
CA ILE A 2 -28.38 7.91 1.81
C ILE A 2 -28.20 6.40 1.62
N ILE A 3 -27.11 6.00 1.00
CA ILE A 3 -26.78 4.59 0.80
C ILE A 3 -25.92 4.12 1.98
N THR A 4 -26.37 3.09 2.67
CA THR A 4 -25.63 2.43 3.75
C THR A 4 -24.90 1.21 3.22
N ALA A 5 -23.83 0.81 3.91
CA ALA A 5 -23.14 -0.44 3.67
C ALA A 5 -23.86 -1.63 4.37
N GLY A 6 -23.48 -2.86 4.03
CA GLY A 6 -24.05 -4.10 4.52
C GLY A 6 -24.88 -4.83 3.47
N HIS A 7 -25.29 -6.03 3.82
CA HIS A 7 -26.12 -6.89 2.97
C HIS A 7 -27.61 -6.76 3.30
N GLU A 8 -28.45 -7.34 2.46
CA GLU A 8 -29.89 -7.39 2.73
C GLU A 8 -30.18 -8.13 4.05
N GLY A 9 -30.92 -7.47 4.95
CA GLY A 9 -31.19 -7.98 6.29
C GLY A 9 -30.21 -7.58 7.38
N ASP A 10 -29.08 -6.98 7.03
CA ASP A 10 -28.11 -6.45 7.98
C ASP A 10 -28.63 -5.18 8.69
N ARG A 11 -28.07 -4.90 9.86
CA ARG A 11 -28.22 -3.57 10.45
C ARG A 11 -27.42 -2.57 9.64
N PRO A 12 -28.02 -1.44 9.23
CA PRO A 12 -27.33 -0.47 8.38
C PRO A 12 -26.16 0.18 9.11
N TYR A 13 -25.05 0.36 8.40
CA TYR A 13 -23.87 1.07 8.90
C TYR A 13 -23.19 1.87 7.78
N TYR A 14 -22.30 2.78 8.18
CA TYR A 14 -21.45 3.52 7.27
C TYR A 14 -20.01 3.04 7.40
N THR A 15 -19.31 2.93 6.28
CA THR A 15 -17.85 2.81 6.28
C THR A 15 -17.21 4.15 6.66
N ASN A 16 -15.95 4.12 7.10
CA ASN A 16 -15.24 5.35 7.42
C ASN A 16 -14.79 6.03 6.12
N SER A 17 -15.07 7.35 5.98
CA SER A 17 -14.66 8.16 4.83
C SER A 17 -14.98 7.45 3.49
N SER A 18 -14.03 7.38 2.57
CA SER A 18 -14.13 6.66 1.30
C SER A 18 -13.69 5.19 1.39
N HIS A 19 -13.70 4.61 2.58
CA HIS A 19 -13.27 3.22 2.74
C HIS A 19 -14.14 2.29 1.90
N LEU A 20 -13.52 1.29 1.28
CA LEU A 20 -14.23 0.19 0.62
C LEU A 20 -15.16 -0.53 1.59
N PRO A 21 -16.22 -1.20 1.09
CA PRO A 21 -16.95 -2.17 1.90
C PRO A 21 -15.98 -3.12 2.59
N VAL A 22 -16.23 -3.40 3.87
CA VAL A 22 -15.29 -4.14 4.72
C VAL A 22 -15.10 -5.61 4.34
N ASP A 23 -15.93 -6.09 3.44
CA ASP A 23 -15.94 -7.46 2.88
C ASP A 23 -15.52 -7.51 1.40
N TYR A 24 -15.03 -6.40 0.84
CA TYR A 24 -14.75 -6.28 -0.59
C TYR A 24 -13.71 -7.29 -1.08
N THR A 25 -12.64 -7.50 -0.34
CA THR A 25 -11.55 -8.41 -0.74
C THR A 25 -10.77 -8.95 0.46
N THR A 26 -10.17 -10.12 0.29
CA THR A 26 -9.21 -10.70 1.26
C THR A 26 -7.76 -10.32 0.97
N ASP A 27 -7.48 -9.68 -0.19
CA ASP A 27 -6.15 -9.24 -0.58
C ASP A 27 -5.98 -7.75 -0.30
N ILE A 28 -5.04 -7.41 0.57
CA ILE A 28 -4.73 -6.02 0.93
C ILE A 28 -4.33 -5.19 -0.28
N PHE A 29 -3.66 -5.77 -1.28
CA PHE A 29 -3.18 -5.02 -2.44
C PHE A 29 -4.29 -4.69 -3.43
N ASP A 30 -5.33 -5.52 -3.55
CA ASP A 30 -6.53 -5.17 -4.32
C ASP A 30 -7.25 -3.96 -3.70
N ALA A 31 -7.34 -3.92 -2.38
CA ALA A 31 -7.91 -2.78 -1.68
C ALA A 31 -7.03 -1.52 -1.81
N LEU A 32 -5.71 -1.67 -1.71
CA LEU A 32 -4.76 -0.56 -1.86
C LEU A 32 -4.77 0.03 -3.27
N ASP A 33 -4.89 -0.80 -4.31
CA ASP A 33 -4.96 -0.35 -5.70
C ASP A 33 -6.14 0.61 -5.93
N ILE A 34 -7.30 0.31 -5.35
CA ILE A 34 -8.49 1.17 -5.45
C ILE A 34 -8.37 2.40 -4.55
N GLN A 35 -7.95 2.21 -3.30
CA GLN A 35 -7.88 3.27 -2.31
C GLN A 35 -6.79 4.30 -2.62
N ASP A 36 -5.70 3.90 -3.30
CA ASP A 36 -4.64 4.81 -3.70
C ASP A 36 -5.15 5.92 -4.62
N GLU A 37 -6.03 5.59 -5.55
CA GLU A 37 -6.62 6.60 -6.45
C GLU A 37 -7.60 7.51 -5.72
N LEU A 38 -8.43 6.96 -4.83
CA LEU A 38 -9.47 7.71 -4.14
C LEU A 38 -8.92 8.61 -3.04
N GLN A 39 -8.05 8.09 -2.19
CA GLN A 39 -7.57 8.82 -1.00
C GLN A 39 -6.64 9.98 -1.33
N THR A 40 -5.99 9.97 -2.47
CA THR A 40 -5.17 11.11 -2.94
C THR A 40 -6.00 12.30 -3.42
N LEU A 41 -7.31 12.13 -3.62
CA LEU A 41 -8.21 13.23 -4.01
C LEU A 41 -8.75 14.02 -2.81
N TYR A 42 -8.54 13.55 -1.58
CA TYR A 42 -8.99 14.26 -0.38
C TYR A 42 -8.15 15.52 -0.14
N THR A 43 -8.84 16.59 0.18
CA THR A 43 -8.22 17.87 0.60
C THR A 43 -7.95 17.93 2.10
N SER A 44 -8.42 16.95 2.84
CA SER A 44 -8.26 16.80 4.29
C SER A 44 -7.73 15.40 4.62
N GLY A 45 -7.62 15.09 5.91
CA GLY A 45 -7.12 13.80 6.38
C GLY A 45 -7.98 12.62 5.93
N THR A 46 -7.32 11.56 5.51
CA THR A 46 -7.90 10.26 5.20
C THR A 46 -7.00 9.15 5.73
N VAL A 47 -7.53 7.94 5.88
CA VAL A 47 -6.77 6.79 6.38
C VAL A 47 -7.26 5.51 5.75
N PHE A 48 -6.33 4.62 5.43
CA PHE A 48 -6.61 3.23 5.07
C PHE A 48 -6.37 2.33 6.29
N HIS A 49 -7.41 1.63 6.76
CA HIS A 49 -7.31 0.66 7.84
C HIS A 49 -7.16 -0.75 7.27
N ALA A 50 -5.98 -1.32 7.39
CA ALA A 50 -5.75 -2.73 7.07
C ALA A 50 -6.12 -3.60 8.27
N PHE A 51 -7.27 -4.27 8.20
CA PHE A 51 -7.70 -5.24 9.21
C PHE A 51 -7.01 -6.58 8.94
N LEU A 52 -6.03 -6.92 9.77
CA LEU A 52 -5.27 -8.15 9.64
C LEU A 52 -5.90 -9.24 10.51
N GLY A 53 -6.18 -10.40 9.92
CA GLY A 53 -6.77 -11.55 10.62
C GLY A 53 -5.83 -12.20 11.62
N GLU A 54 -4.55 -11.91 11.50
CA GLU A 54 -3.52 -12.50 12.32
C GLU A 54 -2.42 -11.48 12.66
N LYS A 55 -1.73 -11.73 13.75
CA LYS A 55 -0.51 -11.00 14.06
C LYS A 55 0.54 -11.36 13.00
N LEU A 56 1.18 -10.34 12.42
CA LEU A 56 2.32 -10.58 11.54
C LEU A 56 3.39 -11.41 12.28
N PRO A 57 4.05 -12.37 11.59
CA PRO A 57 4.93 -13.33 12.23
C PRO A 57 6.07 -12.65 13.00
N ASP A 58 6.62 -11.58 12.44
CA ASP A 58 7.66 -10.79 13.09
C ASP A 58 7.64 -9.32 12.63
N TRP A 59 8.53 -8.51 13.21
CA TRP A 59 8.66 -7.10 12.86
C TRP A 59 9.20 -6.88 11.43
N ARG A 60 9.91 -7.85 10.85
CA ARG A 60 10.44 -7.77 9.47
C ARG A 60 9.29 -7.85 8.48
N ALA A 61 8.37 -8.77 8.67
CA ALA A 61 7.15 -8.86 7.85
C ALA A 61 6.34 -7.56 7.90
N ALA A 62 6.23 -6.94 9.09
CA ALA A 62 5.61 -5.64 9.23
C ALA A 62 6.38 -4.54 8.49
N ALA A 63 7.70 -4.51 8.63
CA ALA A 63 8.56 -3.54 7.95
C ALA A 63 8.51 -3.69 6.42
N ASP A 64 8.48 -4.91 5.91
CA ASP A 64 8.39 -5.18 4.47
C ASP A 64 7.03 -4.76 3.91
N LEU A 65 5.94 -5.01 4.63
CA LEU A 65 4.62 -4.54 4.23
C LEU A 65 4.56 -3.00 4.23
N VAL A 66 5.05 -2.35 5.30
CA VAL A 66 5.12 -0.87 5.37
C VAL A 66 5.95 -0.31 4.23
N ARG A 67 7.13 -0.89 3.97
CA ARG A 67 7.99 -0.47 2.87
C ARG A 67 7.30 -0.65 1.52
N THR A 68 6.67 -1.80 1.30
CA THR A 68 5.95 -2.09 0.05
C THR A 68 4.85 -1.07 -0.19
N ILE A 69 4.06 -0.73 0.83
CA ILE A 69 3.01 0.28 0.71
C ILE A 69 3.63 1.66 0.45
N ALA A 70 4.61 2.07 1.25
CA ALA A 70 5.21 3.40 1.14
C ALA A 70 5.98 3.64 -0.18
N GLU A 71 6.55 2.58 -0.77
CA GLU A 71 7.30 2.67 -2.03
C GLU A 71 6.42 2.59 -3.28
N ASN A 72 5.22 2.01 -3.19
CA ASN A 72 4.38 1.73 -4.37
C ASN A 72 3.05 2.46 -4.40
N TYR A 73 2.60 2.98 -3.27
CA TYR A 73 1.31 3.67 -3.13
C TYR A 73 1.50 5.11 -2.63
N ARG A 74 0.55 5.98 -2.94
CA ARG A 74 0.54 7.41 -2.57
C ARG A 74 -0.33 7.70 -1.35
N LEU A 75 -0.86 6.66 -0.71
CA LEU A 75 -1.71 6.79 0.46
C LEU A 75 -1.05 7.65 1.54
N PRO A 76 -1.66 8.74 1.98
CA PRO A 76 -1.06 9.66 2.95
C PRO A 76 -0.96 9.06 4.35
N TYR A 77 -1.89 8.15 4.69
CA TYR A 77 -1.92 7.51 5.99
C TYR A 77 -2.58 6.13 5.94
N TYR A 78 -1.95 5.16 6.54
CA TYR A 78 -2.51 3.81 6.67
C TYR A 78 -2.14 3.19 8.03
N THR A 79 -2.95 2.25 8.48
CA THR A 79 -2.73 1.52 9.74
C THR A 79 -2.82 0.03 9.53
N MET A 80 -2.00 -0.74 10.23
CA MET A 80 -2.14 -2.18 10.37
C MET A 80 -2.86 -2.46 11.69
N SER A 81 -4.00 -3.11 11.60
CA SER A 81 -4.92 -3.27 12.73
C SER A 81 -5.23 -4.73 12.97
N PRO A 82 -4.42 -5.46 13.77
CA PRO A 82 -4.74 -6.82 14.17
C PRO A 82 -5.91 -6.83 15.15
N THR A 83 -6.71 -7.90 15.10
CA THR A 83 -7.65 -8.25 16.14
C THR A 83 -6.94 -9.06 17.22
N TYR A 84 -7.24 -8.80 18.49
CA TYR A 84 -6.69 -9.54 19.62
C TYR A 84 -7.69 -9.65 20.76
N SER A 85 -7.45 -10.55 21.70
CA SER A 85 -8.31 -10.74 22.84
C SER A 85 -7.53 -10.63 24.16
N ILE A 86 -8.22 -10.21 25.20
CA ILE A 86 -7.64 -10.08 26.55
C ILE A 86 -8.41 -10.97 27.52
N CYS A 87 -7.72 -11.93 28.12
CA CYS A 87 -8.21 -12.63 29.28
C CYS A 87 -7.75 -11.92 30.56
N ARG A 88 -8.62 -11.70 31.52
CA ARG A 88 -8.27 -11.03 32.78
C ARG A 88 -7.20 -11.76 33.60
N GLU A 89 -7.13 -13.09 33.44
CA GLU A 89 -6.16 -13.93 34.18
C GLU A 89 -4.89 -14.23 33.37
N HIS A 90 -5.03 -14.39 32.05
CA HIS A 90 -3.93 -14.84 31.17
C HIS A 90 -3.40 -13.78 30.25
N GLY A 91 -3.94 -12.56 30.29
CA GLY A 91 -3.50 -11.43 29.49
C GLY A 91 -3.82 -11.59 27.98
N TYR A 92 -2.88 -11.19 27.16
CA TYR A 92 -3.01 -11.12 25.70
C TYR A 92 -3.16 -12.50 25.03
N LEU A 93 -4.12 -12.58 24.11
CA LEU A 93 -4.38 -13.72 23.23
C LEU A 93 -4.42 -13.22 21.79
N THR A 94 -3.78 -13.96 20.89
CA THR A 94 -3.75 -13.60 19.46
C THR A 94 -5.09 -13.90 18.81
N GLY A 95 -5.55 -12.97 17.96
CA GLY A 95 -6.79 -13.09 17.19
C GLY A 95 -8.06 -12.99 18.05
N GLU A 96 -9.20 -13.26 17.41
CA GLU A 96 -10.48 -13.30 18.07
C GLU A 96 -10.64 -14.59 18.87
N GLN A 97 -10.63 -14.50 20.19
CA GLN A 97 -10.85 -15.58 21.12
C GLN A 97 -11.97 -15.17 22.08
N LYS A 98 -13.22 -15.60 21.84
CA LYS A 98 -14.36 -15.27 22.73
C LYS A 98 -14.25 -15.91 24.10
N VAL A 99 -13.52 -17.01 24.16
CA VAL A 99 -13.28 -17.79 25.38
C VAL A 99 -11.77 -18.05 25.52
N CYS A 100 -11.23 -17.86 26.70
CA CYS A 100 -9.82 -18.12 26.94
C CYS A 100 -9.50 -19.63 26.81
N PRO A 101 -8.57 -20.04 25.95
CA PRO A 101 -8.22 -21.44 25.77
C PRO A 101 -7.53 -22.05 27.00
N ARG A 102 -7.06 -21.23 27.95
CA ARG A 102 -6.37 -21.71 29.16
C ARG A 102 -7.30 -21.92 30.36
N CYS A 103 -8.30 -21.03 30.54
CA CYS A 103 -9.16 -21.09 31.73
C CYS A 103 -10.66 -21.19 31.41
N GLY A 104 -11.07 -21.17 30.15
CA GLY A 104 -12.47 -21.23 29.76
C GLY A 104 -13.31 -20.00 30.06
N LYS A 105 -12.73 -18.93 30.60
CA LYS A 105 -13.45 -17.68 30.90
C LYS A 105 -13.64 -16.83 29.66
N VAL A 106 -14.71 -16.05 29.64
CA VAL A 106 -14.99 -15.06 28.59
C VAL A 106 -13.86 -14.03 28.53
N THR A 107 -13.47 -13.66 27.33
CA THR A 107 -12.42 -12.66 27.05
C THR A 107 -13.02 -11.37 26.53
N GLU A 108 -12.26 -10.31 26.52
CA GLU A 108 -12.58 -9.07 25.83
C GLU A 108 -11.87 -9.07 24.48
N VAL A 109 -12.64 -9.07 23.39
CA VAL A 109 -12.11 -8.99 22.00
C VAL A 109 -11.91 -7.54 21.65
N TYR A 110 -10.71 -7.16 21.23
CA TYR A 110 -10.35 -5.80 20.83
C TYR A 110 -10.12 -5.72 19.33
N SER A 111 -10.76 -4.77 18.69
CA SER A 111 -10.49 -4.39 17.31
C SER A 111 -10.60 -2.89 17.17
N ARG A 112 -10.10 -2.35 16.05
CA ARG A 112 -10.18 -0.92 15.78
C ARG A 112 -11.59 -0.54 15.34
N ILE A 113 -12.22 0.37 16.09
CA ILE A 113 -13.44 1.05 15.72
C ILE A 113 -13.07 2.48 15.28
N THR A 114 -13.37 2.86 14.06
CA THR A 114 -12.93 4.15 13.50
C THR A 114 -11.40 4.37 13.63
N GLY A 115 -10.94 5.18 14.56
CA GLY A 115 -9.53 5.53 14.75
C GLY A 115 -8.84 4.90 15.96
N TYR A 116 -9.54 4.16 16.82
CA TYR A 116 -9.00 3.65 18.10
C TYR A 116 -9.48 2.22 18.41
N TYR A 117 -8.78 1.54 19.31
CA TYR A 117 -9.16 0.21 19.79
C TYR A 117 -10.20 0.28 20.89
N ARG A 118 -11.21 -0.57 20.82
CA ARG A 118 -12.23 -0.73 21.84
C ARG A 118 -12.70 -2.18 21.88
N PRO A 119 -13.12 -2.70 23.05
CA PRO A 119 -13.77 -4.01 23.13
C PRO A 119 -14.99 -4.07 22.21
N VAL A 120 -15.02 -5.08 21.32
CA VAL A 120 -16.05 -5.23 20.30
C VAL A 120 -17.44 -5.31 20.90
N GLN A 121 -17.56 -5.97 22.05
CA GLN A 121 -18.84 -6.10 22.77
C GLN A 121 -19.42 -4.77 23.27
N ASN A 122 -18.65 -3.69 23.27
CA ASN A 122 -19.09 -2.35 23.66
C ASN A 122 -19.39 -1.43 22.49
N TRP A 123 -19.46 -1.98 21.26
CA TRP A 123 -19.76 -1.21 20.08
C TRP A 123 -21.27 -1.05 19.90
N ASN A 124 -21.69 -0.01 19.18
CA ASN A 124 -23.08 0.12 18.77
C ASN A 124 -23.44 -0.94 17.70
N ASP A 125 -24.73 -1.15 17.53
CA ASP A 125 -25.25 -2.20 16.66
C ASP A 125 -24.76 -2.13 15.22
N GLY A 126 -24.69 -0.93 14.63
CA GLY A 126 -24.21 -0.75 13.26
C GLY A 126 -22.72 -1.07 13.13
N LYS A 127 -21.88 -0.64 14.09
CA LYS A 127 -20.47 -0.96 14.08
C LYS A 127 -20.20 -2.43 14.44
N LEU A 128 -21.06 -3.04 15.25
CA LEU A 128 -20.98 -4.48 15.50
C LEU A 128 -21.31 -5.28 14.22
N GLN A 129 -22.32 -4.83 13.44
CA GLN A 129 -22.62 -5.43 12.14
C GLN A 129 -21.45 -5.26 11.17
N GLU A 130 -20.85 -4.07 11.08
CA GLU A 130 -19.64 -3.85 10.30
C GLU A 130 -18.53 -4.83 10.68
N TYR A 131 -18.31 -5.04 11.98
CA TYR A 131 -17.30 -5.98 12.46
C TYR A 131 -17.58 -7.42 12.02
N GLN A 132 -18.85 -7.85 12.07
CA GLN A 132 -19.27 -9.17 11.63
C GLN A 132 -19.06 -9.39 10.13
N ASN A 133 -19.24 -8.33 9.34
CA ASN A 133 -19.06 -8.36 7.89
C ASN A 133 -17.60 -8.20 7.47
N ARG A 134 -16.68 -7.86 8.39
CA ARG A 134 -15.27 -7.65 8.04
C ARG A 134 -14.63 -8.91 7.48
N THR A 135 -14.06 -8.75 6.31
CA THR A 135 -13.11 -9.71 5.76
C THR A 135 -11.71 -9.28 6.15
N GLU A 136 -11.02 -10.15 6.88
CA GLU A 136 -9.65 -9.88 7.30
C GLU A 136 -8.67 -10.19 6.16
N TYR A 137 -7.68 -9.32 5.97
CA TYR A 137 -6.66 -9.54 4.95
C TYR A 137 -5.77 -10.72 5.32
N ARG A 138 -5.58 -11.65 4.37
CA ARG A 138 -4.76 -12.86 4.54
C ARG A 138 -3.40 -12.66 3.91
N MET A 139 -2.37 -12.59 4.74
CA MET A 139 -0.99 -12.36 4.28
C MET A 139 -0.45 -13.50 3.41
N GLY A 140 -0.93 -14.73 3.55
CA GLY A 140 -0.51 -15.87 2.73
C GLY A 140 -0.71 -15.66 1.22
N ASN A 141 -1.80 -15.02 0.82
CA ASN A 141 -2.05 -14.67 -0.58
C ASN A 141 -1.23 -13.45 -1.03
N SER A 142 -0.90 -12.57 -0.11
CA SER A 142 -0.18 -11.33 -0.35
C SER A 142 1.33 -11.51 -0.40
N VAL A 143 1.90 -12.55 0.23
CA VAL A 143 3.36 -12.84 0.19
C VAL A 143 3.84 -13.05 -1.24
N SER A 144 3.07 -13.73 -2.09
CA SER A 144 3.43 -13.88 -3.51
C SER A 144 3.38 -12.55 -4.29
N ARG A 145 2.56 -11.60 -3.85
CA ARG A 145 2.52 -10.23 -4.41
C ARG A 145 3.57 -9.33 -3.79
N ILE A 146 3.86 -9.43 -2.49
CA ILE A 146 5.01 -8.76 -1.85
C ILE A 146 6.29 -9.18 -2.57
N SER A 147 6.45 -10.46 -2.89
CA SER A 147 7.58 -10.93 -3.72
C SER A 147 7.54 -10.39 -5.15
N ARG A 148 6.38 -10.04 -5.69
CA ARG A 148 6.22 -9.44 -7.04
C ARG A 148 6.29 -7.91 -7.03
N ILE A 149 5.88 -7.27 -5.95
CA ILE A 149 5.85 -5.81 -5.80
C ILE A 149 7.10 -5.35 -5.04
N GLY A 150 7.52 -6.01 -3.99
CA GLY A 150 8.74 -5.75 -3.20
C GLY A 150 9.97 -6.51 -3.69
N GLY A 151 9.80 -7.67 -4.32
CA GLY A 151 10.71 -8.06 -5.38
C GLY A 151 10.51 -7.02 -6.46
N VAL A 152 11.51 -6.11 -6.62
CA VAL A 152 11.78 -5.58 -7.96
C VAL A 152 11.06 -6.55 -8.90
N ARG A 153 10.02 -6.09 -9.67
CA ARG A 153 9.70 -6.83 -10.89
C ARG A 153 11.04 -7.31 -11.33
N GLN A 154 11.31 -8.63 -11.11
CA GLN A 154 12.63 -9.17 -11.41
C GLN A 154 12.88 -8.57 -12.74
N ALA A 155 13.89 -7.72 -12.81
CA ALA A 155 14.21 -7.08 -14.06
C ALA A 155 14.16 -8.26 -15.00
N GLU A 156 13.09 -8.38 -15.78
CA GLU A 156 13.06 -9.28 -16.91
C GLU A 156 14.40 -9.01 -17.49
N GLN A 157 15.26 -10.01 -17.48
CA GLN A 157 16.68 -9.86 -17.75
C GLN A 157 16.81 -8.89 -18.89
N ILE A 158 17.03 -7.62 -18.55
CA ILE A 158 17.11 -6.56 -19.52
C ILE A 158 18.51 -6.80 -20.10
N ALA A 159 18.55 -7.65 -21.11
CA ALA A 159 19.63 -7.55 -22.04
C ALA A 159 19.71 -6.07 -22.41
N PRO A 160 20.87 -5.41 -22.27
CA PRO A 160 21.01 -3.99 -22.56
C PRO A 160 20.50 -3.81 -23.99
N TYR A 161 19.38 -3.08 -24.12
CA TYR A 161 18.77 -2.82 -25.41
C TYR A 161 19.74 -1.93 -26.19
N VAL A 162 20.44 -2.53 -27.14
CA VAL A 162 21.34 -1.84 -28.09
C VAL A 162 20.48 -1.21 -29.17
N GLY A 163 19.77 -0.14 -28.81
CA GLY A 163 18.95 0.67 -29.72
C GLY A 163 18.80 2.08 -29.13
N LYS A 164 18.49 3.08 -29.98
CA LYS A 164 18.22 4.45 -29.51
C LYS A 164 17.04 4.44 -28.52
N SER A 165 17.33 4.44 -27.23
CA SER A 165 16.36 4.61 -26.18
C SER A 165 16.32 6.07 -25.75
N SER A 166 15.12 6.61 -25.53
CA SER A 166 14.95 7.94 -24.94
C SER A 166 14.63 7.77 -23.46
N THR A 167 15.40 8.42 -22.62
CA THR A 167 15.23 8.36 -21.15
C THR A 167 14.76 9.71 -20.66
N TYR A 168 13.66 9.74 -19.89
CA TYR A 168 13.05 10.95 -19.35
C TYR A 168 12.98 10.87 -17.84
N LEU A 169 13.44 11.91 -17.15
CA LEU A 169 13.25 12.06 -15.71
C LEU A 169 12.16 13.11 -15.46
N PHE A 170 11.00 12.65 -15.01
CA PHE A 170 9.90 13.52 -14.61
C PHE A 170 10.14 14.05 -13.20
N THR A 171 10.08 15.37 -13.06
CA THR A 171 10.31 16.12 -11.81
C THR A 171 9.20 17.12 -11.58
N THR A 172 9.12 17.69 -10.36
CA THR A 172 8.29 18.87 -10.06
C THR A 172 9.15 19.91 -9.34
N LYS A 173 8.72 21.18 -9.35
CA LYS A 173 9.47 22.28 -8.75
C LYS A 173 9.68 22.12 -7.25
N THR A 174 8.71 21.54 -6.57
CA THR A 174 8.69 21.38 -5.10
C THR A 174 9.20 20.04 -4.59
N CYS A 175 9.71 19.18 -5.47
CA CYS A 175 10.10 17.81 -5.14
C CYS A 175 11.51 17.71 -4.53
N PRO A 176 11.69 17.50 -3.23
CA PRO A 176 13.01 17.37 -2.60
C PRO A 176 13.75 16.10 -3.07
N ASN A 177 13.02 15.05 -3.36
CA ASN A 177 13.56 13.78 -3.82
C ASN A 177 14.09 13.82 -5.26
N CYS A 178 13.67 14.78 -6.06
CA CYS A 178 14.13 14.93 -7.44
C CYS A 178 15.62 15.32 -7.53
N SER A 179 16.11 16.08 -6.57
CA SER A 179 17.55 16.40 -6.47
C SER A 179 18.40 15.17 -6.19
N LEU A 180 17.91 14.25 -5.35
CA LEU A 180 18.57 12.97 -5.07
C LEU A 180 18.56 12.05 -6.29
N ALA A 181 17.43 11.96 -7.00
CA ALA A 181 17.34 11.18 -8.23
C ALA A 181 18.36 11.63 -9.27
N LYS A 182 18.52 12.96 -9.47
CA LYS A 182 19.52 13.52 -10.36
C LYS A 182 20.97 13.13 -9.96
N LYS A 183 21.27 13.10 -8.65
CA LYS A 183 22.58 12.66 -8.15
C LYS A 183 22.88 11.20 -8.49
N TYR A 184 21.90 10.30 -8.37
CA TYR A 184 22.09 8.89 -8.73
C TYR A 184 22.29 8.69 -10.23
N LEU A 185 21.68 9.53 -11.06
CA LEU A 185 21.69 9.45 -12.53
C LEU A 185 22.83 10.26 -13.20
N GLN A 186 23.84 10.72 -12.46
CA GLN A 186 24.94 11.57 -13.00
C GLN A 186 25.65 11.00 -14.24
N ASN A 187 25.68 9.66 -14.36
CA ASN A 187 26.33 8.96 -15.48
C ASN A 187 25.31 8.32 -16.46
N VAL A 188 24.07 8.74 -16.41
CA VAL A 188 23.01 8.30 -17.30
C VAL A 188 22.59 9.47 -18.17
N ASP A 189 22.40 9.22 -19.45
CA ASP A 189 21.89 10.24 -20.38
C ASP A 189 20.37 10.27 -20.31
N TYR A 190 19.78 11.41 -19.91
CA TYR A 190 18.34 11.59 -19.76
C TYR A 190 17.91 13.04 -19.96
N THR A 191 16.65 13.21 -20.37
CA THR A 191 16.01 14.54 -20.47
C THR A 191 15.14 14.77 -19.23
N VAL A 192 15.33 15.92 -18.57
CA VAL A 192 14.47 16.35 -17.46
C VAL A 192 13.17 16.93 -18.02
N ILE A 193 12.03 16.45 -17.50
CA ILE A 193 10.71 16.97 -17.83
C ILE A 193 10.05 17.44 -16.53
N ASP A 194 9.63 18.71 -16.48
CA ASP A 194 8.76 19.19 -15.42
C ASP A 194 7.34 18.68 -15.67
N ALA A 195 6.85 17.84 -14.76
CA ALA A 195 5.54 17.19 -14.91
C ALA A 195 4.37 18.18 -14.72
N GLU A 196 4.59 19.29 -14.02
CA GLU A 196 3.58 20.34 -13.83
C GLU A 196 3.43 21.19 -15.09
N GLU A 197 4.53 21.42 -15.81
CA GLU A 197 4.54 22.20 -17.06
C GLU A 197 4.21 21.33 -18.28
N ASN A 198 4.37 20.02 -18.20
CA ASN A 198 4.20 19.08 -19.31
C ASN A 198 3.20 17.95 -18.94
N MET A 199 2.00 18.33 -18.50
CA MET A 199 0.94 17.39 -18.09
C MET A 199 0.60 16.36 -19.17
N ASP A 200 0.56 16.77 -20.46
CA ASP A 200 0.27 15.88 -21.58
C ASP A 200 1.30 14.73 -21.70
N LEU A 201 2.57 15.03 -21.48
CA LEU A 201 3.62 14.03 -21.48
C LEU A 201 3.54 13.15 -20.23
N ALA A 202 3.23 13.73 -19.07
CA ALA A 202 3.04 12.97 -17.84
C ALA A 202 1.89 11.95 -17.99
N VAL A 203 0.77 12.38 -18.56
CA VAL A 203 -0.38 11.50 -18.86
C VAL A 203 0.00 10.45 -19.90
N LYS A 204 0.64 10.85 -21.02
CA LYS A 204 1.07 9.94 -22.09
C LYS A 204 1.93 8.79 -21.56
N TYR A 205 2.85 9.09 -20.67
CA TYR A 205 3.77 8.10 -20.07
C TYR A 205 3.24 7.49 -18.77
N GLY A 206 2.03 7.85 -18.35
CA GLY A 206 1.40 7.36 -17.13
C GLY A 206 2.23 7.69 -15.87
N VAL A 207 2.82 8.89 -15.83
CA VAL A 207 3.56 9.40 -14.68
C VAL A 207 2.58 10.02 -13.70
N ARG A 208 2.53 9.50 -12.48
CA ARG A 208 1.59 9.94 -11.43
C ARG A 208 2.28 10.61 -10.26
N GLN A 209 3.60 10.51 -10.16
CA GLN A 209 4.40 11.15 -9.09
C GLN A 209 5.82 11.47 -9.54
N ALA A 210 6.50 12.36 -8.82
CA ALA A 210 7.89 12.74 -9.05
C ALA A 210 8.78 12.34 -7.84
N PRO A 211 10.03 11.90 -8.07
CA PRO A 211 10.64 11.65 -9.38
C PRO A 211 10.19 10.32 -10.01
N THR A 212 9.99 10.31 -11.31
CA THR A 212 9.80 9.08 -12.09
C THR A 212 10.74 9.08 -13.30
N LEU A 213 11.54 8.04 -13.46
CA LEU A 213 12.36 7.81 -14.63
C LEU A 213 11.60 6.92 -15.61
N VAL A 214 11.47 7.37 -16.85
CA VAL A 214 10.80 6.64 -17.93
C VAL A 214 11.82 6.37 -19.03
N ILE A 215 11.97 5.11 -19.41
CA ILE A 215 12.83 4.67 -20.50
C ILE A 215 11.95 4.14 -21.60
N VAL A 216 12.07 4.72 -22.79
CA VAL A 216 11.30 4.36 -23.97
C VAL A 216 12.22 3.73 -25.00
N ALA A 217 11.93 2.49 -25.37
CA ALA A 217 12.70 1.73 -26.35
C ALA A 217 11.75 1.12 -27.40
N GLY A 218 11.62 1.78 -28.55
CA GLY A 218 10.65 1.40 -29.58
C GLY A 218 9.21 1.48 -29.05
N GLN A 219 8.50 0.36 -29.02
CA GLN A 219 7.13 0.27 -28.46
C GLN A 219 7.11 -0.12 -26.97
N SER A 220 8.25 -0.44 -26.38
CA SER A 220 8.34 -0.80 -24.96
C SER A 220 8.64 0.41 -24.09
N GLN A 221 8.04 0.43 -22.91
CA GLN A 221 8.24 1.48 -21.91
C GLN A 221 8.52 0.86 -20.54
N GLN A 222 9.56 1.35 -19.88
CA GLN A 222 9.87 0.99 -18.50
C GLN A 222 9.82 2.22 -17.61
N LYS A 223 9.32 2.06 -16.39
CA LYS A 223 9.21 3.14 -15.41
C LYS A 223 9.87 2.76 -14.09
N TYR A 224 10.65 3.68 -13.56
CA TYR A 224 11.24 3.60 -12.22
C TYR A 224 10.69 4.75 -11.40
N VAL A 225 9.71 4.43 -10.59
CA VAL A 225 9.00 5.39 -9.76
C VAL A 225 9.74 5.54 -8.44
N ASN A 226 9.88 6.76 -7.91
CA ASN A 226 10.59 7.19 -6.72
C ASN A 226 12.14 7.03 -6.76
N VAL A 227 12.79 7.69 -5.78
CA VAL A 227 14.28 7.73 -5.68
C VAL A 227 14.89 6.35 -5.48
N SER A 228 14.25 5.48 -4.68
CA SER A 228 14.79 4.16 -4.35
C SER A 228 14.90 3.28 -5.59
N ASN A 229 13.88 3.28 -6.44
CA ASN A 229 13.88 2.49 -7.67
C ASN A 229 14.82 3.09 -8.73
N ILE A 230 14.92 4.42 -8.82
CA ILE A 230 15.88 5.11 -9.68
C ILE A 230 17.31 4.81 -9.26
N ARG A 231 17.59 4.77 -7.94
CA ARG A 231 18.89 4.38 -7.40
C ARG A 231 19.25 2.95 -7.79
N LYS A 232 18.35 1.99 -7.59
CA LYS A 232 18.55 0.58 -7.97
C LYS A 232 18.88 0.45 -9.47
N TYR A 233 18.17 1.17 -10.32
CA TYR A 233 18.45 1.21 -11.75
C TYR A 233 19.88 1.74 -12.05
N ALA A 234 20.25 2.85 -11.42
CA ALA A 234 21.59 3.43 -11.60
C ALA A 234 22.70 2.51 -11.11
N GLU A 235 22.48 1.75 -10.02
CA GLU A 235 23.42 0.75 -9.49
C GLU A 235 23.56 -0.44 -10.47
N LEU A 236 22.47 -0.95 -11.04
CA LEU A 236 22.50 -2.00 -12.05
C LEU A 236 23.28 -1.59 -13.31
N LEU A 237 23.11 -0.34 -13.78
CA LEU A 237 23.87 0.19 -14.92
C LEU A 237 25.37 0.27 -14.63
N ARG A 238 25.76 0.57 -13.39
CA ARG A 238 27.17 0.60 -12.98
C ARG A 238 27.78 -0.79 -12.96
N GLN A 239 27.04 -1.79 -12.48
CA GLN A 239 27.49 -3.18 -12.44
C GLN A 239 27.66 -3.76 -13.85
N ASN A 240 26.81 -3.41 -14.80
CA ASN A 240 26.87 -3.88 -16.19
C ASN A 240 27.91 -3.13 -17.06
N LYS A 241 28.52 -2.04 -16.57
CA LYS A 241 29.62 -1.33 -17.25
C LYS A 241 31.03 -1.83 -16.86
N VAL A 242 31.12 -2.84 -15.99
CA VAL A 242 32.39 -3.41 -15.47
C VAL A 242 32.73 -4.77 -16.16
N VAL A 243 32.19 -5.00 -17.35
CA VAL A 243 32.62 -6.14 -18.20
C VAL A 243 33.22 -5.61 -19.50
#